data_0dc8a0750a2a3d6fde55deabd3bc02d4
#
_entry.id   0dc8a0750a2a3d6fde55deabd3bc02d4
#
_cell.length_a   1.000
_cell.length_b   1.000
_cell.length_c   1.000
_cell.angle_alpha   90.00
_cell.angle_beta   90.00
_cell.angle_gamma   90.00
#
_symmetry.space_group_name_H-M   'P 1'
#
loop_
_entity.id
_entity.type
_entity.pdbx_description
1 polymer ?
#
loop_
_entity_poly.entity_id
_entity_poly.type
_entity_poly.pdbx_seq_one_letter_code
_entity_poly.pdbx_strand_id
1 'polypeptide(L)'
;DIEIAQGCKMKHIREIAATAHVDEKYIEQYGNHKAKIDLSLLNETDKKDGKLILVTAITPTPAGEGKTTTTIGLADGLRRLGKDAVVALREPSLGPVFGIKGGAAGGGYAQVVPMEDINLHFTGDFHAIGAANNLLAAMLDNHIQQGNALGIDVRKITWKRCVDMNDRQLRFIVDGMGGKANGVPREDGFDITVASEIMAVLCLATSITDLKERLSKIIVGYTYDDKPVTCGQLKAQGAMTALLKDAIKPNLVQTLEGTPAFVHGGPFANIAHGCNSVMATKMALKMGDYAVTEAGFGADLGAEKFLDIKCRMAGLTPDAVVIVATVRALKMHGGLDKKQLNTEDLGALERGIPNLLRHVSNIKNVYKLPCVVAVNRFPTDTDAEIDFIIKKCKELGVNTVLSTVWAEGGKGGEALAKEVVRLCEEEKGDFTFSYDTDMTIAEKIEAIVKKVYGGDGINIMPNARKQIAQLEALGFGKCPVCIAKTQYSFSDDPTKLGAPEHFTVTVKNVKVSAGAGFIVVLTGDILTMPGLPKSPAAERIDVDENGKITGLF
;
A
#
# COMPACT_ATOMS: atom_id res chain seq x y z
N ASP A 1 10.13 -10.94 -17.14
CA ASP A 1 8.89 -11.29 -16.43
C ASP A 1 7.69 -11.40 -17.38
N ILE A 2 7.55 -10.47 -18.33
CA ILE A 2 6.41 -10.48 -19.26
C ILE A 2 6.37 -11.75 -20.14
N GLU A 3 7.50 -12.27 -20.58
CA GLU A 3 7.56 -13.49 -21.40
C GLU A 3 7.06 -14.70 -20.61
N ILE A 4 7.41 -14.80 -19.32
CA ILE A 4 6.92 -15.85 -18.42
C ILE A 4 5.41 -15.72 -18.24
N ALA A 5 4.92 -14.51 -18.02
CA ALA A 5 3.48 -14.24 -17.87
C ALA A 5 2.71 -14.56 -19.14
N GLN A 6 3.22 -14.16 -20.32
CA GLN A 6 2.59 -14.44 -21.61
C GLN A 6 2.62 -15.92 -21.99
N GLY A 7 3.61 -16.67 -21.50
CA GLY A 7 3.71 -18.11 -21.69
C GLY A 7 2.78 -18.93 -20.80
N CYS A 8 2.12 -18.32 -19.82
CA CYS A 8 1.21 -19.00 -18.91
C CYS A 8 -0.09 -19.39 -19.60
N LYS A 9 -0.48 -20.67 -19.46
CA LYS A 9 -1.82 -21.14 -19.87
C LYS A 9 -2.78 -20.87 -18.72
N MET A 10 -3.42 -19.70 -18.73
CA MET A 10 -4.35 -19.29 -17.68
C MET A 10 -5.61 -20.16 -17.67
N LYS A 11 -6.09 -20.47 -16.47
CA LYS A 11 -7.40 -21.08 -16.27
C LYS A 11 -8.49 -20.02 -16.47
N HIS A 12 -9.68 -20.47 -16.89
CA HIS A 12 -10.84 -19.58 -16.97
C HIS A 12 -11.17 -19.05 -15.58
N ILE A 13 -11.60 -17.81 -15.47
CA ILE A 13 -11.87 -17.18 -14.16
C ILE A 13 -12.94 -17.91 -13.35
N ARG A 14 -13.87 -18.60 -14.00
CA ARG A 14 -14.86 -19.45 -13.30
C ARG A 14 -14.21 -20.60 -12.56
N GLU A 15 -13.15 -21.20 -13.11
CA GLU A 15 -12.39 -22.26 -12.44
C GLU A 15 -11.65 -21.72 -11.22
N ILE A 16 -11.08 -20.53 -11.35
CA ILE A 16 -10.41 -19.85 -10.24
C ILE A 16 -11.40 -19.50 -9.14
N ALA A 17 -12.56 -18.97 -9.49
CA ALA A 17 -13.63 -18.69 -8.54
C ALA A 17 -14.09 -19.95 -7.81
N ALA A 18 -14.25 -21.07 -8.52
CA ALA A 18 -14.57 -22.35 -7.91
C ALA A 18 -13.48 -22.81 -6.93
N THR A 19 -12.19 -22.63 -7.29
CA THR A 19 -11.06 -22.91 -6.40
C THR A 19 -11.11 -22.06 -5.13
N ALA A 20 -11.57 -20.81 -5.24
CA ALA A 20 -11.75 -19.88 -4.12
C ALA A 20 -13.09 -20.07 -3.39
N HIS A 21 -13.88 -21.09 -3.74
CA HIS A 21 -15.20 -21.35 -3.16
C HIS A 21 -16.21 -20.22 -3.35
N VAL A 22 -16.11 -19.49 -4.45
CA VAL A 22 -17.02 -18.39 -4.82
C VAL A 22 -18.11 -18.95 -5.72
N ASP A 23 -19.36 -18.84 -5.29
CA ASP A 23 -20.52 -19.22 -6.09
C ASP A 23 -20.66 -18.31 -7.32
N GLU A 24 -21.08 -18.86 -8.45
CA GLU A 24 -21.22 -18.11 -9.72
C GLU A 24 -22.13 -16.88 -9.61
N LYS A 25 -23.11 -16.88 -8.73
CA LYS A 25 -24.02 -15.74 -8.53
C LYS A 25 -23.33 -14.45 -8.08
N TYR A 26 -22.12 -14.56 -7.51
CA TYR A 26 -21.33 -13.41 -7.06
C TYR A 26 -20.32 -12.91 -8.09
N ILE A 27 -20.17 -13.62 -9.22
CA ILE A 27 -19.14 -13.36 -10.21
C ILE A 27 -19.67 -12.44 -11.29
N GLU A 28 -18.97 -11.33 -11.52
CA GLU A 28 -19.17 -10.46 -12.68
C GLU A 28 -17.91 -10.54 -13.55
N GLN A 29 -18.02 -11.20 -14.70
CA GLN A 29 -16.85 -11.45 -15.55
C GLN A 29 -16.45 -10.20 -16.35
N TYR A 30 -15.14 -9.97 -16.39
CA TYR A 30 -14.47 -8.98 -17.24
C TYR A 30 -13.57 -9.74 -18.21
N GLY A 31 -14.17 -10.41 -19.18
CA GLY A 31 -13.50 -11.36 -20.07
C GLY A 31 -13.31 -12.73 -19.43
N ASN A 32 -12.34 -13.50 -19.94
CA ASN A 32 -12.15 -14.90 -19.54
C ASN A 32 -11.28 -15.07 -18.28
N HIS A 33 -10.50 -14.07 -17.92
CA HIS A 33 -9.44 -14.23 -16.93
C HIS A 33 -9.51 -13.24 -15.76
N LYS A 34 -10.53 -12.40 -15.73
CA LYS A 34 -10.76 -11.42 -14.66
C LYS A 34 -12.22 -11.42 -14.27
N ALA A 35 -12.50 -11.15 -13.01
CA ALA A 35 -13.88 -10.94 -12.55
C ALA A 35 -13.91 -10.01 -11.35
N LYS A 36 -15.01 -9.31 -11.18
CA LYS A 36 -15.34 -8.66 -9.92
C LYS A 36 -16.23 -9.57 -9.09
N ILE A 37 -16.07 -9.50 -7.78
CA ILE A 37 -16.85 -10.30 -6.84
C ILE A 37 -17.80 -9.38 -6.09
N ASP A 38 -19.07 -9.73 -6.08
CA ASP A 38 -20.11 -8.96 -5.41
C ASP A 38 -19.91 -8.94 -3.88
N LEU A 39 -20.08 -7.77 -3.27
CA LEU A 39 -19.88 -7.58 -1.83
C LEU A 39 -20.88 -8.36 -0.98
N SER A 40 -22.03 -8.74 -1.52
CA SER A 40 -23.04 -9.52 -0.80
C SER A 40 -22.52 -10.88 -0.35
N LEU A 41 -21.49 -11.42 -1.01
CA LEU A 41 -20.82 -12.64 -0.58
C LEU A 41 -20.38 -12.57 0.90
N LEU A 42 -19.85 -11.44 1.35
CA LEU A 42 -19.40 -11.28 2.73
C LEU A 42 -20.53 -11.34 3.76
N ASN A 43 -21.74 -10.97 3.37
CA ASN A 43 -22.92 -10.97 4.23
C ASN A 43 -23.67 -12.32 4.22
N GLU A 44 -23.50 -13.09 3.15
CA GLU A 44 -24.25 -14.33 2.93
C GLU A 44 -23.44 -15.58 3.27
N THR A 45 -22.13 -15.47 3.49
CA THR A 45 -21.29 -16.62 3.82
C THR A 45 -21.27 -16.91 5.32
N ASP A 46 -21.35 -18.18 5.69
CA ASP A 46 -21.21 -18.67 7.07
C ASP A 46 -19.79 -19.12 7.40
N LYS A 47 -18.86 -19.03 6.45
CA LYS A 47 -17.47 -19.43 6.64
C LYS A 47 -16.80 -18.54 7.68
N LYS A 48 -16.00 -19.17 8.55
CA LYS A 48 -15.12 -18.47 9.47
C LYS A 48 -13.93 -17.89 8.70
N ASP A 49 -13.35 -16.82 9.23
CA ASP A 49 -12.12 -16.25 8.68
C ASP A 49 -10.97 -17.26 8.76
N GLY A 50 -10.19 -17.33 7.69
CA GLY A 50 -8.92 -18.03 7.67
C GLY A 50 -7.84 -17.27 8.45
N LYS A 51 -6.61 -17.75 8.36
CA LYS A 51 -5.44 -17.12 8.96
C LYS A 51 -4.97 -15.97 8.09
N LEU A 52 -4.70 -14.82 8.72
CA LEU A 52 -4.18 -13.64 8.03
C LEU A 52 -2.66 -13.59 8.13
N ILE A 53 -1.99 -13.61 6.98
CA ILE A 53 -0.54 -13.53 6.87
C ILE A 53 -0.17 -12.19 6.25
N LEU A 54 0.56 -11.38 6.99
CA LEU A 54 1.11 -10.12 6.48
C LEU A 54 2.54 -10.33 6.01
N VAL A 55 2.81 -10.00 4.75
CA VAL A 55 4.17 -9.94 4.21
C VAL A 55 4.62 -8.49 4.17
N THR A 56 5.73 -8.22 4.82
CA THR A 56 6.40 -6.92 4.85
C THR A 56 7.88 -7.10 4.55
N ALA A 57 8.67 -6.06 4.68
CA ALA A 57 10.09 -6.11 4.34
C ALA A 57 10.91 -5.18 5.22
N ILE A 58 12.23 -5.35 5.13
CA ILE A 58 13.21 -4.37 5.63
C ILE A 58 13.05 -3.03 4.89
N THR A 59 13.73 -2.01 5.39
CA THR A 59 13.76 -0.69 4.73
C THR A 59 14.25 -0.84 3.29
N PRO A 60 13.48 -0.36 2.29
CA PRO A 60 13.82 -0.57 0.89
C PRO A 60 15.13 0.08 0.48
N THR A 61 15.78 -0.55 -0.50
CA THR A 61 16.99 -0.05 -1.14
C THR A 61 16.80 -0.09 -2.67
N PRO A 62 17.66 0.59 -3.44
CA PRO A 62 17.64 0.46 -4.90
C PRO A 62 17.85 -0.96 -5.42
N ALA A 63 18.37 -1.87 -4.59
CA ALA A 63 18.54 -3.28 -4.95
C ALA A 63 17.21 -4.06 -5.01
N GLY A 64 16.18 -3.54 -4.32
CA GLY A 64 14.88 -4.21 -4.17
C GLY A 64 14.91 -5.38 -3.20
N GLU A 65 13.76 -5.76 -2.66
CA GLU A 65 13.63 -6.83 -1.64
C GLU A 65 12.79 -8.01 -2.13
N GLY A 66 11.92 -7.82 -3.14
CA GLY A 66 11.08 -8.89 -3.69
C GLY A 66 9.88 -9.25 -2.83
N LYS A 67 9.28 -8.27 -2.18
CA LYS A 67 8.15 -8.48 -1.27
C LYS A 67 6.92 -9.06 -1.96
N THR A 68 6.48 -8.50 -3.07
CA THR A 68 5.31 -8.99 -3.82
C THR A 68 5.57 -10.39 -4.38
N THR A 69 6.76 -10.62 -4.93
CA THR A 69 7.19 -11.93 -5.40
C THR A 69 7.13 -12.97 -4.29
N THR A 70 7.62 -12.63 -3.10
CA THR A 70 7.57 -13.51 -1.92
C THR A 70 6.13 -13.77 -1.47
N THR A 71 5.28 -12.76 -1.49
CA THR A 71 3.85 -12.88 -1.13
C THR A 71 3.15 -13.91 -2.03
N ILE A 72 3.33 -13.78 -3.33
CA ILE A 72 2.73 -14.69 -4.31
C ILE A 72 3.32 -16.09 -4.20
N GLY A 73 4.64 -16.20 -4.12
CA GLY A 73 5.33 -17.48 -3.98
C GLY A 73 4.98 -18.21 -2.69
N LEU A 74 4.75 -17.49 -1.60
CA LEU A 74 4.27 -18.07 -0.34
C LEU A 74 2.88 -18.67 -0.51
N ALA A 75 1.96 -17.96 -1.14
CA ALA A 75 0.61 -18.47 -1.39
C ALA A 75 0.62 -19.72 -2.28
N ASP A 76 1.41 -19.70 -3.34
CA ASP A 76 1.61 -20.88 -4.21
C ASP A 76 2.24 -22.03 -3.43
N GLY A 77 3.21 -21.75 -2.54
CA GLY A 77 3.82 -22.74 -1.67
C GLY A 77 2.84 -23.35 -0.68
N LEU A 78 1.97 -22.55 -0.09
CA LEU A 78 0.89 -23.04 0.78
C LEU A 78 -0.04 -24.00 0.03
N ARG A 79 -0.41 -23.67 -1.20
CA ARG A 79 -1.23 -24.55 -2.02
C ARG A 79 -0.54 -25.87 -2.35
N ARG A 80 0.76 -25.83 -2.62
CA ARG A 80 1.55 -27.05 -2.84
C ARG A 80 1.59 -27.96 -1.61
N LEU A 81 1.44 -27.37 -0.41
CA LEU A 81 1.31 -28.15 0.84
C LEU A 81 -0.13 -28.62 1.11
N GLY A 82 -1.04 -28.42 0.18
CA GLY A 82 -2.45 -28.79 0.34
C GLY A 82 -3.27 -27.80 1.18
N LYS A 83 -2.75 -26.61 1.41
CA LYS A 83 -3.47 -25.56 2.15
C LYS A 83 -4.28 -24.71 1.18
N ASP A 84 -5.46 -24.30 1.61
CA ASP A 84 -6.34 -23.43 0.83
C ASP A 84 -5.96 -21.97 1.05
N ALA A 85 -5.11 -21.46 0.17
CA ALA A 85 -4.55 -20.10 0.25
C ALA A 85 -5.12 -19.18 -0.84
N VAL A 86 -5.33 -17.93 -0.47
CA VAL A 86 -5.77 -16.84 -1.35
C VAL A 86 -4.87 -15.63 -1.13
N VAL A 87 -4.52 -14.93 -2.20
CA VAL A 87 -3.68 -13.72 -2.15
C VAL A 87 -4.54 -12.48 -2.21
N ALA A 88 -4.15 -11.42 -1.51
CA ALA A 88 -4.73 -10.09 -1.65
C ALA A 88 -3.61 -9.07 -1.85
N LEU A 89 -3.63 -8.37 -2.98
CA LEU A 89 -2.57 -7.46 -3.43
C LEU A 89 -3.12 -6.09 -3.80
N ARG A 90 -2.22 -5.12 -3.86
CA ARG A 90 -2.52 -3.80 -4.42
C ARG A 90 -2.53 -3.85 -5.94
N GLU A 91 -3.37 -3.00 -6.53
CA GLU A 91 -3.42 -2.75 -7.96
C GLU A 91 -2.33 -1.72 -8.35
N PRO A 92 -1.53 -1.97 -9.40
CA PRO A 92 -0.48 -1.03 -9.80
C PRO A 92 -1.03 0.23 -10.47
N SER A 93 -0.34 1.35 -10.28
CA SER A 93 -0.62 2.64 -10.91
C SER A 93 0.16 2.77 -12.23
N LEU A 94 -0.44 3.41 -13.22
CA LEU A 94 0.19 3.67 -14.51
C LEU A 94 1.46 4.53 -14.40
N GLY A 95 1.49 5.48 -13.48
CA GLY A 95 2.65 6.35 -13.29
C GLY A 95 3.94 5.57 -13.05
N PRO A 96 4.03 4.73 -12.01
CA PRO A 96 5.19 3.86 -11.79
C PRO A 96 5.47 2.88 -12.93
N VAL A 97 4.44 2.32 -13.56
CA VAL A 97 4.59 1.38 -14.69
C VAL A 97 5.33 2.04 -15.86
N PHE A 98 4.95 3.25 -16.22
CA PHE A 98 5.57 4.00 -17.32
C PHE A 98 6.77 4.85 -16.87
N GLY A 99 7.05 4.90 -15.56
CA GLY A 99 8.16 5.65 -14.96
C GLY A 99 9.43 4.83 -14.76
N ILE A 100 9.75 4.54 -13.51
CA ILE A 100 11.02 3.89 -13.12
C ILE A 100 10.87 2.38 -12.97
N LYS A 101 9.77 1.94 -12.39
CA LYS A 101 9.55 0.55 -12.00
C LYS A 101 8.39 -0.05 -12.74
N GLY A 102 8.50 -1.35 -12.85
CA GLY A 102 7.41 -2.21 -13.14
C GLY A 102 6.24 -2.18 -12.17
N GLY A 103 5.15 -2.77 -12.62
CA GLY A 103 3.95 -2.91 -11.82
C GLY A 103 4.11 -3.92 -10.69
N ALA A 104 3.09 -3.98 -9.84
CA ALA A 104 3.05 -4.84 -8.65
C ALA A 104 2.49 -6.24 -8.94
N ALA A 105 2.84 -6.85 -10.08
CA ALA A 105 2.36 -8.19 -10.45
C ALA A 105 3.27 -9.35 -9.99
N GLY A 106 4.33 -9.06 -9.23
CA GLY A 106 5.35 -10.02 -8.87
C GLY A 106 6.47 -10.11 -9.89
N GLY A 107 7.23 -11.18 -9.89
CA GLY A 107 8.34 -11.38 -10.80
C GLY A 107 8.76 -12.85 -10.94
N GLY A 108 9.48 -13.16 -12.03
CA GLY A 108 9.90 -14.52 -12.33
C GLY A 108 8.73 -15.48 -12.39
N TYR A 109 8.82 -16.60 -11.71
CA TYR A 109 7.77 -17.62 -11.64
C TYR A 109 6.76 -17.41 -10.50
N ALA A 110 6.82 -16.28 -9.81
CA ALA A 110 5.85 -15.87 -8.80
C ALA A 110 5.17 -14.56 -9.24
N GLN A 111 4.15 -14.69 -10.07
CA GLN A 111 3.39 -13.58 -10.66
C GLN A 111 1.90 -13.83 -10.60
N VAL A 112 1.12 -12.75 -10.58
CA VAL A 112 -0.32 -12.76 -10.86
C VAL A 112 -0.55 -12.42 -12.34
N VAL A 113 -1.51 -13.07 -12.94
CA VAL A 113 -1.87 -12.91 -14.35
C VAL A 113 -3.38 -12.72 -14.50
N PRO A 114 -3.87 -12.03 -15.54
CA PRO A 114 -3.14 -11.49 -16.71
C PRO A 114 -2.32 -10.23 -16.37
N MET A 115 -1.01 -10.33 -16.52
CA MET A 115 -0.06 -9.30 -16.10
C MET A 115 -0.25 -7.98 -16.86
N GLU A 116 -0.48 -8.04 -18.16
CA GLU A 116 -0.65 -6.86 -19.00
C GLU A 116 -1.89 -6.06 -18.58
N ASP A 117 -3.03 -6.73 -18.39
CA ASP A 117 -4.27 -6.10 -17.98
C ASP A 117 -4.14 -5.45 -16.59
N ILE A 118 -3.53 -6.16 -15.65
CA ILE A 118 -3.32 -5.66 -14.29
C ILE A 118 -2.47 -4.40 -14.29
N ASN A 119 -1.44 -4.32 -15.11
CA ASN A 119 -0.52 -3.19 -15.17
C ASN A 119 -0.99 -2.02 -16.04
N LEU A 120 -1.94 -2.23 -16.92
CA LEU A 120 -2.44 -1.19 -17.84
C LEU A 120 -3.88 -0.80 -17.49
N HIS A 121 -4.85 -1.35 -18.20
CA HIS A 121 -6.27 -1.13 -17.92
C HIS A 121 -6.88 -2.42 -17.38
N PHE A 122 -7.08 -2.47 -16.09
CA PHE A 122 -7.52 -3.69 -15.44
C PHE A 122 -9.05 -3.88 -15.55
N THR A 123 -9.80 -3.26 -14.65
CA THR A 123 -11.27 -3.30 -14.62
C THR A 123 -11.89 -1.92 -14.54
N GLY A 124 -11.07 -0.88 -14.64
CA GLY A 124 -11.51 0.51 -14.65
C GLY A 124 -11.57 1.20 -13.30
N ASP A 125 -11.07 0.58 -12.23
CA ASP A 125 -11.18 1.13 -10.87
C ASP A 125 -10.45 2.47 -10.73
N PHE A 126 -9.23 2.58 -11.24
CA PHE A 126 -8.46 3.82 -11.15
C PHE A 126 -9.08 4.92 -12.01
N HIS A 127 -9.64 4.58 -13.15
CA HIS A 127 -10.39 5.52 -13.96
C HIS A 127 -11.63 6.04 -13.22
N ALA A 128 -12.37 5.16 -12.55
CA ALA A 128 -13.53 5.54 -11.74
C ALA A 128 -13.13 6.44 -10.57
N ILE A 129 -12.03 6.14 -9.90
CA ILE A 129 -11.48 6.96 -8.80
C ILE A 129 -11.11 8.35 -9.31
N GLY A 130 -10.41 8.43 -10.45
CA GLY A 130 -10.07 9.69 -11.09
C GLY A 130 -11.30 10.51 -11.47
N ALA A 131 -12.30 9.87 -12.06
CA ALA A 131 -13.54 10.52 -12.43
C ALA A 131 -14.29 11.07 -11.21
N ALA A 132 -14.39 10.30 -10.13
CA ALA A 132 -15.03 10.74 -8.89
C ALA A 132 -14.29 11.92 -8.25
N ASN A 133 -12.97 11.84 -8.19
CA ASN A 133 -12.11 12.89 -7.66
C ASN A 133 -12.29 14.22 -8.43
N ASN A 134 -12.29 14.13 -9.76
CA ASN A 134 -12.38 15.29 -10.63
C ASN A 134 -13.80 15.84 -10.72
N LEU A 135 -14.83 15.01 -10.53
CA LEU A 135 -16.20 15.48 -10.35
C LEU A 135 -16.31 16.37 -9.12
N LEU A 136 -15.75 15.95 -7.99
CA LEU A 136 -15.76 16.76 -6.77
C LEU A 136 -15.01 18.10 -6.98
N ALA A 137 -13.86 18.07 -7.65
CA ALA A 137 -13.12 19.28 -7.99
C ALA A 137 -13.93 20.22 -8.91
N ALA A 138 -14.60 19.68 -9.91
CA ALA A 138 -15.45 20.45 -10.81
C ALA A 138 -16.64 21.05 -10.09
N MET A 139 -17.29 20.30 -9.20
CA MET A 139 -18.42 20.81 -8.40
C MET A 139 -18.00 21.89 -7.41
N LEU A 140 -16.80 21.77 -6.83
CA LEU A 140 -16.23 22.80 -5.97
C LEU A 140 -16.04 24.12 -6.74
N ASP A 141 -15.35 24.08 -7.87
CA ASP A 141 -15.11 25.27 -8.68
C ASP A 141 -16.39 25.84 -9.29
N ASN A 142 -17.34 24.97 -9.65
CA ASN A 142 -18.66 25.40 -10.09
C ASN A 142 -19.44 26.13 -8.98
N HIS A 143 -19.36 25.64 -7.75
CA HIS A 143 -19.99 26.31 -6.60
C HIS A 143 -19.47 27.74 -6.44
N ILE A 144 -18.15 27.92 -6.56
CA ILE A 144 -17.51 29.25 -6.48
C ILE A 144 -17.96 30.11 -7.65
N GLN A 145 -17.99 29.59 -8.87
CA GLN A 145 -18.42 30.29 -10.08
C GLN A 145 -19.89 30.73 -9.99
N GLN A 146 -20.76 29.95 -9.39
CA GLN A 146 -22.19 30.18 -9.31
C GLN A 146 -22.63 30.97 -8.05
N GLY A 147 -21.72 31.73 -7.47
CA GLY A 147 -22.04 32.67 -6.38
C GLY A 147 -21.42 32.33 -5.03
N ASN A 148 -20.77 31.19 -4.88
CA ASN A 148 -20.02 30.82 -3.66
C ASN A 148 -20.85 30.99 -2.37
N ALA A 149 -22.04 30.41 -2.32
CA ALA A 149 -22.96 30.56 -1.20
C ALA A 149 -22.38 30.08 0.14
N LEU A 150 -21.47 29.07 0.11
CA LEU A 150 -20.79 28.57 1.31
C LEU A 150 -19.65 29.46 1.78
N GLY A 151 -19.24 30.46 1.01
CA GLY A 151 -18.19 31.39 1.39
C GLY A 151 -16.79 30.74 1.41
N ILE A 152 -16.50 29.89 0.43
CA ILE A 152 -15.20 29.21 0.31
C ILE A 152 -14.12 30.24 -0.03
N ASP A 153 -13.04 30.25 0.76
CA ASP A 153 -11.86 31.03 0.44
C ASP A 153 -11.01 30.28 -0.60
N VAL A 154 -10.86 30.82 -1.80
CA VAL A 154 -10.12 30.20 -2.92
C VAL A 154 -8.65 29.93 -2.58
N ARG A 155 -8.10 30.60 -1.56
CA ARG A 155 -6.72 30.38 -1.08
C ARG A 155 -6.63 29.28 -0.04
N LYS A 156 -7.76 28.76 0.43
CA LYS A 156 -7.84 27.70 1.46
C LYS A 156 -8.46 26.42 0.93
N ILE A 157 -8.46 26.23 -0.38
CA ILE A 157 -8.89 24.99 -1.01
C ILE A 157 -7.80 23.95 -0.84
N THR A 158 -8.18 22.77 -0.32
CA THR A 158 -7.27 21.65 -0.08
C THR A 158 -7.46 20.52 -1.07
N TRP A 159 -8.55 20.53 -1.84
CA TRP A 159 -8.86 19.50 -2.83
C TRP A 159 -8.17 19.79 -4.15
N LYS A 160 -7.51 18.79 -4.71
CA LYS A 160 -6.84 18.85 -6.00
C LYS A 160 -7.52 17.92 -7.01
N ARG A 161 -7.26 18.15 -8.27
CA ARG A 161 -7.57 17.20 -9.34
C ARG A 161 -6.60 16.03 -9.30
N CYS A 162 -6.85 14.97 -10.04
CA CYS A 162 -5.91 13.86 -10.14
C CYS A 162 -5.84 13.28 -11.54
N VAL A 163 -4.71 12.64 -11.82
CA VAL A 163 -4.45 11.88 -13.05
C VAL A 163 -3.54 10.72 -12.70
N ASP A 164 -3.78 9.54 -13.28
CA ASP A 164 -2.95 8.37 -13.00
C ASP A 164 -1.73 8.33 -13.91
N MET A 165 -0.84 9.29 -13.75
CA MET A 165 0.41 9.41 -14.50
C MET A 165 1.41 10.23 -13.71
N ASN A 166 2.71 9.97 -13.91
CA ASN A 166 3.78 10.80 -13.37
C ASN A 166 3.96 12.04 -14.24
N ASP A 167 3.53 13.20 -13.75
CA ASP A 167 3.60 14.45 -14.51
C ASP A 167 3.92 15.65 -13.60
N ARG A 168 5.20 15.96 -13.43
CA ARG A 168 5.65 17.08 -12.58
C ARG A 168 5.14 18.44 -13.04
N GLN A 169 4.75 18.57 -14.30
CA GLN A 169 4.23 19.83 -14.86
C GLN A 169 2.91 20.25 -14.22
N LEU A 170 2.16 19.28 -13.67
CA LEU A 170 0.85 19.50 -13.07
C LEU A 170 0.88 19.72 -11.56
N ARG A 171 2.05 19.75 -10.92
CA ARG A 171 2.14 19.92 -9.46
C ARG A 171 1.53 21.22 -8.97
N PHE A 172 1.83 22.31 -9.67
CA PHE A 172 1.33 23.64 -9.37
C PHE A 172 0.90 24.31 -10.67
N ILE A 173 -0.36 24.62 -10.79
CA ILE A 173 -0.96 25.24 -11.98
C ILE A 173 -1.86 26.40 -11.56
N VAL A 174 -2.19 27.23 -12.51
CA VAL A 174 -3.27 28.20 -12.38
C VAL A 174 -4.37 27.75 -13.34
N ASP A 175 -5.58 27.52 -12.84
CA ASP A 175 -6.74 27.19 -13.65
C ASP A 175 -7.81 28.27 -13.57
N GLY A 176 -8.92 28.10 -14.30
CA GLY A 176 -9.98 29.10 -14.37
C GLY A 176 -9.66 30.31 -15.22
N MET A 177 -8.63 30.24 -16.06
CA MET A 177 -8.23 31.31 -16.97
C MET A 177 -9.22 31.50 -18.12
N GLY A 178 -9.16 32.63 -18.80
CA GLY A 178 -9.95 32.90 -20.00
C GLY A 178 -11.18 33.80 -19.77
N GLY A 179 -11.23 34.49 -18.65
CA GLY A 179 -12.29 35.46 -18.33
C GLY A 179 -13.44 34.86 -17.52
N LYS A 180 -14.35 35.73 -17.12
CA LYS A 180 -15.44 35.43 -16.16
C LYS A 180 -16.28 34.20 -16.52
N ALA A 181 -16.49 33.95 -17.79
CA ALA A 181 -17.30 32.81 -18.24
C ALA A 181 -16.59 31.46 -18.05
N ASN A 182 -15.28 31.45 -17.80
CA ASN A 182 -14.45 30.24 -17.73
C ASN A 182 -14.05 29.84 -16.31
N GLY A 183 -14.57 30.54 -15.31
CA GLY A 183 -14.30 30.22 -13.91
C GLY A 183 -13.60 31.33 -13.14
N VAL A 184 -13.14 31.00 -11.94
CA VAL A 184 -12.39 31.91 -11.06
C VAL A 184 -10.93 31.45 -11.04
N PRO A 185 -9.99 32.27 -11.51
CA PRO A 185 -8.57 31.89 -11.51
C PRO A 185 -8.08 31.61 -10.09
N ARG A 186 -7.40 30.50 -9.91
CA ARG A 186 -6.79 30.13 -8.65
C ARG A 186 -5.63 29.18 -8.84
N GLU A 187 -4.78 29.09 -7.82
CA GLU A 187 -3.78 28.03 -7.75
C GLU A 187 -4.48 26.68 -7.53
N ASP A 188 -4.05 25.69 -8.29
CA ASP A 188 -4.53 24.32 -8.22
C ASP A 188 -3.36 23.36 -8.47
N GLY A 189 -3.62 22.10 -8.64
CA GLY A 189 -2.64 21.08 -8.99
C GLY A 189 -3.32 19.73 -9.22
N PHE A 190 -2.51 18.78 -9.62
CA PHE A 190 -2.93 17.37 -9.77
C PHE A 190 -2.12 16.50 -8.84
N ASP A 191 -2.80 15.61 -8.11
CA ASP A 191 -2.19 14.47 -7.45
C ASP A 191 -2.22 13.26 -8.40
N ILE A 192 -1.31 12.33 -8.24
CA ILE A 192 -1.46 11.03 -8.88
C ILE A 192 -2.66 10.31 -8.23
N THR A 193 -3.44 9.58 -9.01
CA THR A 193 -4.70 8.96 -8.55
C THR A 193 -4.53 8.13 -7.28
N VAL A 194 -3.41 7.40 -7.16
CA VAL A 194 -3.11 6.58 -5.97
C VAL A 194 -2.75 7.39 -4.71
N ALA A 195 -2.51 8.68 -4.86
CA ALA A 195 -2.31 9.62 -3.74
C ALA A 195 -3.60 10.33 -3.32
N SER A 196 -4.68 10.18 -4.09
CA SER A 196 -5.96 10.83 -3.79
C SER A 196 -6.62 10.25 -2.54
N GLU A 197 -7.38 11.09 -1.83
CA GLU A 197 -8.18 10.61 -0.70
C GLU A 197 -9.26 9.62 -1.14
N ILE A 198 -9.78 9.75 -2.37
CA ILE A 198 -10.76 8.81 -2.92
C ILE A 198 -10.19 7.38 -2.94
N MET A 199 -8.92 7.21 -3.31
CA MET A 199 -8.26 5.90 -3.26
C MET A 199 -8.26 5.33 -1.83
N ALA A 200 -7.88 6.13 -0.85
CA ALA A 200 -7.86 5.70 0.56
C ALA A 200 -9.28 5.37 1.06
N VAL A 201 -10.26 6.19 0.72
CA VAL A 201 -11.67 5.97 1.09
C VAL A 201 -12.20 4.67 0.49
N LEU A 202 -11.95 4.42 -0.79
CA LEU A 202 -12.37 3.18 -1.45
C LEU A 202 -11.75 1.95 -0.76
N CYS A 203 -10.48 2.03 -0.40
CA CYS A 203 -9.78 0.93 0.25
C CYS A 203 -10.21 0.66 1.69
N LEU A 204 -10.77 1.65 2.39
CA LEU A 204 -11.23 1.50 3.77
C LEU A 204 -12.74 1.26 3.88
N ALA A 205 -13.51 1.53 2.83
CA ALA A 205 -14.95 1.35 2.82
C ALA A 205 -15.35 -0.12 2.96
N THR A 206 -16.42 -0.36 3.71
CA THR A 206 -16.94 -1.71 4.00
C THR A 206 -18.27 -2.03 3.31
N SER A 207 -18.86 -1.05 2.65
CA SER A 207 -20.11 -1.18 1.88
C SER A 207 -20.30 0.04 1.00
N ILE A 208 -21.30 -0.01 0.10
CA ILE A 208 -21.67 1.17 -0.70
C ILE A 208 -22.19 2.31 0.21
N THR A 209 -22.96 1.98 1.23
CA THR A 209 -23.47 2.96 2.19
C THR A 209 -22.32 3.62 2.96
N ASP A 210 -21.37 2.82 3.44
CA ASP A 210 -20.16 3.32 4.13
C ASP A 210 -19.31 4.18 3.19
N LEU A 211 -19.15 3.78 1.94
CA LEU A 211 -18.44 4.55 0.92
C LEU A 211 -19.07 5.94 0.76
N LYS A 212 -20.39 5.99 0.57
CA LYS A 212 -21.12 7.25 0.40
C LYS A 212 -21.01 8.16 1.63
N GLU A 213 -21.11 7.61 2.82
CA GLU A 213 -20.95 8.34 4.07
C GLU A 213 -19.52 8.89 4.22
N ARG A 214 -18.51 8.09 3.95
CA ARG A 214 -17.11 8.53 3.97
C ARG A 214 -16.84 9.65 2.97
N LEU A 215 -17.33 9.52 1.75
CA LEU A 215 -17.20 10.55 0.72
C LEU A 215 -17.84 11.87 1.16
N SER A 216 -18.98 11.83 1.83
CA SER A 216 -19.66 13.03 2.31
C SER A 216 -18.85 13.84 3.31
N LYS A 217 -17.96 13.18 4.06
CA LYS A 217 -17.11 13.79 5.10
C LYS A 217 -15.83 14.44 4.57
N ILE A 218 -15.46 14.19 3.31
CA ILE A 218 -14.25 14.76 2.71
C ILE A 218 -14.29 16.29 2.83
N ILE A 219 -13.22 16.86 3.37
CA ILE A 219 -13.03 18.31 3.43
C ILE A 219 -12.35 18.76 2.15
N VAL A 220 -12.94 19.71 1.45
CA VAL A 220 -12.44 20.24 0.18
C VAL A 220 -11.74 21.59 0.32
N GLY A 221 -11.95 22.27 1.43
CA GLY A 221 -11.40 23.58 1.71
C GLY A 221 -12.03 24.21 2.95
N TYR A 222 -11.76 25.49 3.15
CA TYR A 222 -12.25 26.23 4.31
C TYR A 222 -12.89 27.55 3.87
N THR A 223 -13.83 28.03 4.66
CA THR A 223 -14.45 29.34 4.46
C THR A 223 -13.52 30.47 4.86
N TYR A 224 -13.90 31.71 4.56
CA TYR A 224 -13.21 32.90 5.05
C TYR A 224 -13.10 32.95 6.58
N ASP A 225 -14.03 32.28 7.29
CA ASP A 225 -14.05 32.16 8.74
C ASP A 225 -13.37 30.88 9.26
N ASP A 226 -12.56 30.21 8.43
CA ASP A 226 -11.84 28.97 8.76
C ASP A 226 -12.72 27.77 9.13
N LYS A 227 -13.95 27.73 8.65
CA LYS A 227 -14.84 26.58 8.82
C LYS A 227 -14.62 25.59 7.67
N PRO A 228 -14.56 24.27 7.95
CA PRO A 228 -14.40 23.28 6.90
C PRO A 228 -15.62 23.24 5.98
N VAL A 229 -15.37 23.05 4.69
CA VAL A 229 -16.38 22.78 3.68
C VAL A 229 -16.23 21.34 3.22
N THR A 230 -17.34 20.60 3.22
CA THR A 230 -17.32 19.17 2.94
C THR A 230 -17.93 18.86 1.57
N CYS A 231 -17.59 17.67 1.06
CA CYS A 231 -18.21 17.06 -0.11
C CYS A 231 -19.75 16.99 0.07
N GLY A 232 -20.21 16.64 1.28
CA GLY A 232 -21.65 16.58 1.60
C GLY A 232 -22.37 17.90 1.43
N GLN A 233 -21.74 19.01 1.81
CA GLN A 233 -22.30 20.36 1.60
C GLN A 233 -22.39 20.72 0.11
N LEU A 234 -21.48 20.21 -0.71
CA LEU A 234 -21.51 20.35 -2.18
C LEU A 234 -22.48 19.35 -2.84
N LYS A 235 -23.00 18.39 -2.08
CA LYS A 235 -23.94 17.35 -2.56
C LYS A 235 -23.35 16.45 -3.66
N ALA A 236 -22.05 16.20 -3.63
CA ALA A 236 -21.34 15.41 -4.65
C ALA A 236 -21.30 13.91 -4.35
N GLN A 237 -21.46 13.49 -3.09
CA GLN A 237 -21.25 12.12 -2.65
C GLN A 237 -22.10 11.08 -3.36
N GLY A 238 -23.32 11.41 -3.73
CA GLY A 238 -24.22 10.49 -4.45
C GLY A 238 -23.73 10.17 -5.84
N ALA A 239 -23.38 11.19 -6.62
CA ALA A 239 -22.84 11.02 -7.97
C ALA A 239 -21.46 10.33 -7.95
N MET A 240 -20.61 10.69 -7.00
CA MET A 240 -19.31 10.02 -6.81
C MET A 240 -19.49 8.55 -6.48
N THR A 241 -20.42 8.19 -5.60
CA THR A 241 -20.73 6.80 -5.27
C THR A 241 -21.24 6.03 -6.48
N ALA A 242 -22.06 6.66 -7.32
CA ALA A 242 -22.52 6.06 -8.58
C ALA A 242 -21.35 5.73 -9.52
N LEU A 243 -20.35 6.61 -9.62
CA LEU A 243 -19.14 6.36 -10.39
C LEU A 243 -18.30 5.20 -9.81
N LEU A 244 -18.34 5.01 -8.50
CA LEU A 244 -17.50 4.05 -7.76
C LEU A 244 -18.22 2.73 -7.44
N LYS A 245 -19.48 2.57 -7.82
CA LYS A 245 -20.28 1.41 -7.40
C LYS A 245 -19.72 0.05 -7.81
N ASP A 246 -19.05 -0.02 -8.96
CA ASP A 246 -18.38 -1.24 -9.42
C ASP A 246 -16.91 -1.30 -8.95
N ALA A 247 -16.27 -0.14 -8.84
CA ALA A 247 -14.89 -0.05 -8.38
C ALA A 247 -14.69 -0.55 -6.94
N ILE A 248 -15.72 -0.49 -6.09
CA ILE A 248 -15.64 -0.99 -4.71
C ILE A 248 -15.55 -2.52 -4.63
N LYS A 249 -15.98 -3.23 -5.67
CA LYS A 249 -15.92 -4.69 -5.71
C LYS A 249 -14.50 -5.17 -5.98
N PRO A 250 -13.98 -6.11 -5.19
CA PRO A 250 -12.65 -6.66 -5.42
C PRO A 250 -12.52 -7.40 -6.75
N ASN A 251 -11.34 -7.31 -7.35
CA ASN A 251 -11.02 -7.99 -8.60
C ASN A 251 -10.37 -9.35 -8.31
N LEU A 252 -10.89 -10.41 -8.91
CA LEU A 252 -10.34 -11.75 -8.82
C LEU A 252 -9.53 -12.08 -10.09
N VAL A 253 -8.34 -12.58 -9.88
CA VAL A 253 -7.41 -13.09 -10.89
C VAL A 253 -6.72 -14.34 -10.36
N GLN A 254 -5.61 -14.75 -10.95
CA GLN A 254 -4.89 -15.96 -10.58
C GLN A 254 -3.37 -15.72 -10.57
N THR A 255 -2.65 -16.56 -9.82
CA THR A 255 -1.20 -16.68 -9.97
C THR A 255 -0.87 -17.56 -11.17
N LEU A 256 0.40 -17.61 -11.57
CA LEU A 256 0.87 -18.54 -12.63
C LEU A 256 0.50 -20.00 -12.32
N GLU A 257 0.45 -20.38 -11.07
CA GLU A 257 0.09 -21.74 -10.62
C GLU A 257 -1.40 -21.94 -10.37
N GLY A 258 -2.22 -20.91 -10.60
CA GLY A 258 -3.68 -21.01 -10.47
C GLY A 258 -4.21 -20.75 -9.05
N THR A 259 -3.41 -20.19 -8.17
CA THR A 259 -3.90 -19.72 -6.86
C THR A 259 -4.80 -18.51 -7.05
N PRO A 260 -5.99 -18.46 -6.44
CA PRO A 260 -6.83 -17.28 -6.50
C PRO A 260 -6.15 -16.05 -5.88
N ALA A 261 -6.28 -14.92 -6.55
CA ALA A 261 -5.70 -13.67 -6.10
C ALA A 261 -6.70 -12.53 -6.26
N PHE A 262 -6.90 -11.75 -5.19
CA PHE A 262 -7.60 -10.48 -5.25
C PHE A 262 -6.60 -9.36 -5.46
N VAL A 263 -6.83 -8.53 -6.47
CA VAL A 263 -6.02 -7.33 -6.75
C VAL A 263 -6.97 -6.14 -6.73
N HIS A 264 -6.87 -5.29 -5.70
CA HIS A 264 -7.87 -4.26 -5.50
C HIS A 264 -7.35 -3.10 -4.65
N GLY A 265 -7.39 -1.89 -5.23
CA GLY A 265 -6.90 -0.67 -4.60
C GLY A 265 -5.38 -0.58 -4.54
N GLY A 266 -4.84 0.62 -4.48
CA GLY A 266 -3.40 0.82 -4.51
C GLY A 266 -2.92 2.13 -3.89
N PRO A 267 -3.34 2.48 -2.66
CA PRO A 267 -2.87 3.72 -2.04
C PRO A 267 -1.37 3.65 -1.76
N PHE A 268 -0.66 4.77 -1.95
CA PHE A 268 0.76 4.84 -1.67
C PHE A 268 1.04 4.73 -0.15
N ALA A 269 2.10 3.99 0.21
CA ALA A 269 2.44 3.73 1.61
C ALA A 269 3.18 4.86 2.31
N ASN A 270 3.71 5.83 1.58
CA ASN A 270 4.41 6.98 2.14
C ASN A 270 3.52 8.21 2.38
N ILE A 271 2.28 8.19 1.89
CA ILE A 271 1.31 9.31 2.01
C ILE A 271 -0.10 8.85 2.39
N ALA A 272 -0.37 7.55 2.29
CA ALA A 272 -1.62 6.91 2.70
C ALA A 272 -1.29 5.60 3.40
N HIS A 273 -2.29 4.74 3.63
CA HIS A 273 -2.06 3.53 4.43
C HIS A 273 -1.39 2.36 3.67
N GLY A 274 -1.18 2.47 2.36
CA GLY A 274 -0.29 1.57 1.62
C GLY A 274 -0.69 0.11 1.53
N CYS A 275 -1.98 -0.20 1.64
CA CYS A 275 -2.50 -1.57 1.64
C CYS A 275 -3.63 -1.72 0.62
N ASN A 276 -3.86 -2.94 0.15
CA ASN A 276 -5.06 -3.23 -0.63
C ASN A 276 -6.34 -2.99 0.18
N SER A 277 -7.49 -3.10 -0.46
CA SER A 277 -8.76 -2.77 0.18
C SER A 277 -9.10 -3.72 1.33
N VAL A 278 -9.84 -3.20 2.30
CA VAL A 278 -10.44 -3.99 3.38
C VAL A 278 -11.34 -5.10 2.81
N MET A 279 -12.10 -4.79 1.77
CA MET A 279 -12.99 -5.77 1.13
C MET A 279 -12.23 -6.94 0.51
N ALA A 280 -11.14 -6.67 -0.21
CA ALA A 280 -10.30 -7.72 -0.78
C ALA A 280 -9.69 -8.62 0.31
N THR A 281 -9.18 -8.04 1.37
CA THR A 281 -8.61 -8.80 2.50
C THR A 281 -9.68 -9.64 3.21
N LYS A 282 -10.86 -9.07 3.46
CA LYS A 282 -11.97 -9.82 4.08
C LYS A 282 -12.47 -10.95 3.18
N MET A 283 -12.56 -10.74 1.87
CA MET A 283 -12.91 -11.81 0.93
C MET A 283 -11.87 -12.92 0.92
N ALA A 284 -10.59 -12.58 0.90
CA ALA A 284 -9.52 -13.57 0.96
C ALA A 284 -9.61 -14.42 2.25
N LEU A 285 -9.90 -13.79 3.39
CA LEU A 285 -10.09 -14.49 4.67
C LEU A 285 -11.30 -15.44 4.65
N LYS A 286 -12.37 -15.09 3.95
CA LYS A 286 -13.55 -15.95 3.81
C LYS A 286 -13.36 -17.06 2.80
N MET A 287 -12.56 -16.84 1.76
CA MET A 287 -12.41 -17.75 0.63
C MET A 287 -11.25 -18.73 0.78
N GLY A 288 -10.37 -18.53 1.73
CA GLY A 288 -9.25 -19.44 2.00
C GLY A 288 -9.03 -19.67 3.47
N ASP A 289 -8.32 -20.75 3.80
CA ASP A 289 -7.87 -21.02 5.16
C ASP A 289 -6.66 -20.13 5.53
N TYR A 290 -5.98 -19.63 4.52
CA TYR A 290 -4.85 -18.69 4.62
C TYR A 290 -5.04 -17.56 3.62
N ALA A 291 -5.12 -16.34 4.13
CA ALA A 291 -5.11 -15.13 3.32
C ALA A 291 -3.74 -14.48 3.44
N VAL A 292 -3.02 -14.39 2.31
CA VAL A 292 -1.68 -13.81 2.25
C VAL A 292 -1.79 -12.42 1.63
N THR A 293 -1.37 -11.41 2.35
CA THR A 293 -1.42 -10.01 1.89
C THR A 293 -0.12 -9.29 2.18
N GLU A 294 0.03 -8.11 1.63
CA GLU A 294 1.24 -7.30 1.81
C GLU A 294 0.93 -5.85 2.15
N ALA A 295 1.94 -5.15 2.65
CA ALA A 295 1.92 -3.71 2.87
C ALA A 295 3.10 -3.06 2.17
N GLY A 296 2.94 -1.84 1.68
CA GLY A 296 3.95 -1.15 0.87
C GLY A 296 5.20 -0.74 1.64
N PHE A 297 6.32 -0.67 0.96
CA PHE A 297 7.63 -0.29 1.51
C PHE A 297 8.07 -1.16 2.69
N GLY A 298 8.86 -0.62 3.62
CA GLY A 298 9.33 -1.34 4.79
C GLY A 298 8.31 -1.44 5.91
N ALA A 299 8.62 -2.24 6.91
CA ALA A 299 7.71 -2.51 8.03
C ALA A 299 7.44 -1.27 8.89
N ASP A 300 8.34 -0.30 8.89
CA ASP A 300 8.16 0.98 9.58
C ASP A 300 7.09 1.89 8.95
N LEU A 301 6.82 1.73 7.66
CA LEU A 301 5.77 2.45 6.93
C LEU A 301 4.56 1.56 6.66
N GLY A 302 4.70 0.57 5.79
CA GLY A 302 3.58 -0.23 5.34
C GLY A 302 2.99 -1.11 6.42
N ALA A 303 3.80 -1.88 7.13
CA ALA A 303 3.31 -2.75 8.20
C ALA A 303 2.73 -1.94 9.37
N GLU A 304 3.37 -0.84 9.76
CA GLU A 304 2.84 0.05 10.81
C GLU A 304 1.43 0.52 10.44
N LYS A 305 1.24 1.02 9.21
CA LYS A 305 -0.06 1.52 8.76
C LYS A 305 -1.08 0.40 8.57
N PHE A 306 -0.65 -0.76 8.12
CA PHE A 306 -1.50 -1.94 8.05
C PHE A 306 -2.05 -2.29 9.44
N LEU A 307 -1.19 -2.30 10.44
CA LEU A 307 -1.53 -2.67 11.82
C LEU A 307 -2.31 -1.55 12.54
N ASP A 308 -1.76 -0.33 12.54
CA ASP A 308 -2.34 0.77 13.32
C ASP A 308 -3.55 1.44 12.64
N ILE A 309 -3.68 1.36 11.33
CA ILE A 309 -4.80 1.97 10.60
C ILE A 309 -5.78 0.91 10.10
N LYS A 310 -5.35 0.04 9.17
CA LYS A 310 -6.25 -0.93 8.52
C LYS A 310 -6.80 -1.96 9.49
N CYS A 311 -5.94 -2.62 10.27
CA CYS A 311 -6.37 -3.60 11.27
C CYS A 311 -7.24 -2.99 12.34
N ARG A 312 -6.90 -1.79 12.81
CA ARG A 312 -7.69 -1.05 13.79
C ARG A 312 -9.10 -0.75 13.29
N MET A 313 -9.21 -0.21 12.07
CA MET A 313 -10.51 0.18 11.48
C MET A 313 -11.36 -1.02 11.08
N ALA A 314 -10.74 -2.07 10.59
CA ALA A 314 -11.45 -3.22 10.02
C ALA A 314 -11.62 -4.39 11.01
N GLY A 315 -11.06 -4.30 12.21
CA GLY A 315 -11.12 -5.38 13.19
C GLY A 315 -10.31 -6.61 12.78
N LEU A 316 -9.17 -6.42 12.12
CA LEU A 316 -8.31 -7.49 11.66
C LEU A 316 -7.15 -7.72 12.61
N THR A 317 -6.70 -8.98 12.71
CA THR A 317 -5.52 -9.37 13.49
C THR A 317 -4.69 -10.34 12.65
N PRO A 318 -3.45 -10.00 12.29
CA PRO A 318 -2.57 -10.98 11.65
C PRO A 318 -2.25 -12.16 12.57
N ASP A 319 -2.20 -13.35 11.99
CA ASP A 319 -1.79 -14.58 12.70
C ASP A 319 -0.28 -14.81 12.59
N ALA A 320 0.34 -14.32 11.53
CA ALA A 320 1.78 -14.36 11.33
C ALA A 320 2.24 -13.21 10.43
N VAL A 321 3.48 -12.78 10.61
CA VAL A 321 4.13 -11.75 9.81
C VAL A 321 5.39 -12.33 9.18
N VAL A 322 5.56 -12.11 7.88
CA VAL A 322 6.78 -12.46 7.12
C VAL A 322 7.54 -11.18 6.84
N ILE A 323 8.79 -11.11 7.27
CA ILE A 323 9.67 -9.97 7.00
C ILE A 323 10.67 -10.39 5.93
N VAL A 324 10.54 -9.83 4.74
CA VAL A 324 11.43 -10.12 3.61
C VAL A 324 12.71 -9.32 3.75
N ALA A 325 13.84 -9.99 3.57
CA ALA A 325 15.17 -9.38 3.55
C ALA A 325 16.00 -9.93 2.40
N THR A 326 16.99 -9.16 1.96
CA THR A 326 18.03 -9.64 1.05
C THR A 326 19.40 -9.33 1.63
N VAL A 327 20.35 -10.19 1.38
CA VAL A 327 21.77 -9.95 1.74
C VAL A 327 22.25 -8.65 1.12
N ARG A 328 21.92 -8.42 -0.14
CA ARG A 328 22.30 -7.22 -0.91
C ARG A 328 21.79 -5.95 -0.25
N ALA A 329 20.51 -5.91 0.11
CA ALA A 329 19.92 -4.74 0.75
C ALA A 329 20.53 -4.46 2.13
N LEU A 330 20.79 -5.49 2.91
CA LEU A 330 21.44 -5.34 4.22
C LEU A 330 22.89 -4.86 4.09
N LYS A 331 23.62 -5.31 3.09
CA LYS A 331 24.96 -4.78 2.81
C LYS A 331 24.92 -3.29 2.39
N MET A 332 23.92 -2.88 1.62
CA MET A 332 23.71 -1.47 1.31
C MET A 332 23.41 -0.62 2.56
N HIS A 333 22.59 -1.14 3.46
CA HIS A 333 22.36 -0.51 4.76
C HIS A 333 23.63 -0.41 5.60
N GLY A 334 24.58 -1.28 5.38
CA GLY A 334 25.93 -1.25 5.97
C GLY A 334 26.90 -0.31 5.27
N GLY A 335 26.44 0.44 4.26
CA GLY A 335 27.24 1.43 3.54
C GLY A 335 27.96 0.91 2.31
N LEU A 336 27.70 -0.33 1.88
CA LEU A 336 28.35 -0.89 0.69
C LEU A 336 27.77 -0.28 -0.60
N ASP A 337 28.64 0.05 -1.55
CA ASP A 337 28.24 0.58 -2.85
C ASP A 337 27.54 -0.50 -3.68
N LYS A 338 26.56 -0.09 -4.49
CA LYS A 338 25.77 -0.97 -5.35
C LYS A 338 26.63 -1.84 -6.27
N LYS A 339 27.78 -1.34 -6.71
CA LYS A 339 28.69 -2.08 -7.60
C LYS A 339 29.42 -3.22 -6.92
N GLN A 340 29.46 -3.27 -5.59
CA GLN A 340 30.20 -4.24 -4.80
C GLN A 340 29.30 -5.32 -4.16
N LEU A 341 28.00 -5.31 -4.43
CA LEU A 341 27.01 -6.17 -3.76
C LEU A 341 27.18 -7.67 -4.09
N ASN A 342 27.83 -8.01 -5.19
CA ASN A 342 28.04 -9.40 -5.61
C ASN A 342 29.24 -10.07 -4.95
N THR A 343 30.03 -9.32 -4.17
CA THR A 343 31.19 -9.83 -3.44
C THR A 343 30.82 -10.04 -1.97
N GLU A 344 31.25 -11.14 -1.37
CA GLU A 344 31.09 -11.41 0.05
C GLU A 344 31.66 -10.25 0.88
N ASP A 345 30.85 -9.72 1.79
CA ASP A 345 31.26 -8.67 2.72
C ASP A 345 30.50 -8.81 4.05
N LEU A 346 31.07 -9.60 4.95
CA LEU A 346 30.50 -9.80 6.29
C LEU A 346 30.52 -8.54 7.15
N GLY A 347 31.52 -7.67 6.94
CA GLY A 347 31.63 -6.41 7.66
C GLY A 347 30.50 -5.45 7.31
N ALA A 348 30.17 -5.29 6.02
CA ALA A 348 29.04 -4.50 5.57
C ALA A 348 27.72 -5.08 6.08
N LEU A 349 27.58 -6.41 6.02
CA LEU A 349 26.41 -7.11 6.52
C LEU A 349 26.21 -6.88 8.03
N GLU A 350 27.29 -6.96 8.82
CA GLU A 350 27.25 -6.68 10.26
C GLU A 350 26.80 -5.25 10.57
N ARG A 351 27.25 -4.27 9.80
CA ARG A 351 26.82 -2.87 9.95
C ARG A 351 25.37 -2.65 9.53
N GLY A 352 24.87 -3.40 8.58
CA GLY A 352 23.53 -3.23 8.00
C GLY A 352 22.43 -4.04 8.68
N ILE A 353 22.76 -5.16 9.30
CA ILE A 353 21.76 -6.07 9.90
C ILE A 353 20.91 -5.44 11.00
N PRO A 354 21.35 -4.42 11.75
CA PRO A 354 20.48 -3.73 12.69
C PRO A 354 19.16 -3.21 12.08
N ASN A 355 19.14 -2.92 10.78
CA ASN A 355 17.89 -2.56 10.10
C ASN A 355 16.85 -3.70 10.19
N LEU A 356 17.25 -4.92 9.84
CA LEU A 356 16.39 -6.10 9.95
C LEU A 356 16.00 -6.37 11.40
N LEU A 357 16.95 -6.32 12.31
CA LEU A 357 16.71 -6.65 13.73
C LEU A 357 15.73 -5.67 14.38
N ARG A 358 15.76 -4.40 14.02
CA ARG A 358 14.77 -3.41 14.51
C ARG A 358 13.38 -3.72 13.98
N HIS A 359 13.22 -4.05 12.72
CA HIS A 359 11.93 -4.46 12.17
C HIS A 359 11.39 -5.72 12.86
N VAL A 360 12.23 -6.71 13.07
CA VAL A 360 11.87 -7.94 13.82
C VAL A 360 11.42 -7.59 15.24
N SER A 361 12.20 -6.77 15.95
CA SER A 361 11.87 -6.35 17.30
C SER A 361 10.54 -5.60 17.36
N ASN A 362 10.26 -4.74 16.39
CA ASN A 362 8.98 -4.01 16.31
C ASN A 362 7.79 -4.98 16.21
N ILE A 363 7.87 -5.94 15.32
CA ILE A 363 6.79 -6.93 15.15
C ILE A 363 6.59 -7.77 16.41
N LYS A 364 7.68 -8.26 16.99
CA LYS A 364 7.62 -9.11 18.20
C LYS A 364 7.25 -8.38 19.46
N ASN A 365 7.85 -7.22 19.70
CA ASN A 365 7.81 -6.57 21.01
C ASN A 365 6.84 -5.38 21.06
N VAL A 366 6.62 -4.67 19.97
CA VAL A 366 5.64 -3.57 19.89
C VAL A 366 4.26 -4.10 19.56
N TYR A 367 4.15 -4.87 18.48
CA TYR A 367 2.87 -5.40 18.00
C TYR A 367 2.53 -6.78 18.56
N LYS A 368 3.51 -7.48 19.11
CA LYS A 368 3.37 -8.81 19.74
C LYS A 368 2.76 -9.85 18.82
N LEU A 369 3.27 -9.93 17.61
CA LEU A 369 2.86 -10.86 16.60
C LEU A 369 3.96 -11.89 16.30
N PRO A 370 3.59 -13.16 16.01
CA PRO A 370 4.55 -14.16 15.53
C PRO A 370 5.14 -13.73 14.20
N CYS A 371 6.45 -13.92 14.00
CA CYS A 371 7.08 -13.58 12.73
C CYS A 371 8.18 -14.56 12.32
N VAL A 372 8.47 -14.55 11.02
CA VAL A 372 9.57 -15.26 10.37
C VAL A 372 10.27 -14.28 9.43
N VAL A 373 11.58 -14.44 9.29
CA VAL A 373 12.36 -13.70 8.29
C VAL A 373 12.50 -14.58 7.05
N ALA A 374 12.10 -14.06 5.90
CA ALA A 374 12.30 -14.69 4.60
C ALA A 374 13.46 -14.01 3.88
N VAL A 375 14.54 -14.73 3.67
CA VAL A 375 15.67 -14.25 2.88
C VAL A 375 15.46 -14.62 1.42
N ASN A 376 15.30 -13.60 0.61
CA ASN A 376 15.21 -13.74 -0.84
C ASN A 376 16.63 -13.92 -1.39
N ARG A 377 17.01 -15.18 -1.65
CA ARG A 377 18.39 -15.55 -1.99
C ARG A 377 18.72 -15.20 -3.44
N PHE A 378 19.85 -14.53 -3.62
CA PHE A 378 20.47 -14.30 -4.93
C PHE A 378 21.64 -15.28 -5.13
N PRO A 379 21.97 -15.65 -6.40
CA PRO A 379 23.07 -16.58 -6.68
C PRO A 379 24.43 -16.16 -6.13
N THR A 380 24.64 -14.85 -5.94
CA THR A 380 25.90 -14.29 -5.42
C THR A 380 25.98 -14.28 -3.89
N ASP A 381 24.89 -14.60 -3.20
CA ASP A 381 24.87 -14.65 -1.73
C ASP A 381 25.67 -15.88 -1.26
N THR A 382 26.58 -15.67 -0.31
CA THR A 382 27.39 -16.76 0.23
C THR A 382 26.70 -17.43 1.43
N ASP A 383 27.05 -18.67 1.69
CA ASP A 383 26.54 -19.40 2.86
C ASP A 383 26.94 -18.72 4.16
N ALA A 384 28.15 -18.13 4.23
CA ALA A 384 28.58 -17.38 5.40
C ALA A 384 27.72 -16.16 5.68
N GLU A 385 27.33 -15.42 4.64
CA GLU A 385 26.42 -14.25 4.77
C GLU A 385 25.05 -14.69 5.25
N ILE A 386 24.50 -15.75 4.69
CA ILE A 386 23.20 -16.30 5.08
C ILE A 386 23.23 -16.82 6.51
N ASP A 387 24.24 -17.57 6.88
CA ASP A 387 24.41 -18.12 8.24
C ASP A 387 24.50 -17.01 9.28
N PHE A 388 25.14 -15.88 8.94
CA PHE A 388 25.21 -14.71 9.80
C PHE A 388 23.80 -14.14 10.09
N ILE A 389 22.97 -14.00 9.06
CA ILE A 389 21.58 -13.51 9.22
C ILE A 389 20.77 -14.48 10.08
N ILE A 390 20.87 -15.78 9.80
CA ILE A 390 20.15 -16.82 10.56
C ILE A 390 20.52 -16.76 12.04
N LYS A 391 21.81 -16.64 12.35
CA LYS A 391 22.31 -16.56 13.72
C LYS A 391 21.76 -15.34 14.45
N LYS A 392 21.81 -14.16 13.80
CA LYS A 392 21.35 -12.91 14.41
C LYS A 392 19.85 -12.91 14.67
N CYS A 393 19.05 -13.41 13.75
CA CYS A 393 17.61 -13.54 13.95
C CYS A 393 17.26 -14.54 15.06
N LYS A 394 18.01 -15.63 15.16
CA LYS A 394 17.81 -16.64 16.19
C LYS A 394 18.10 -16.11 17.59
N GLU A 395 19.02 -15.17 17.74
CA GLU A 395 19.27 -14.46 19.00
C GLU A 395 18.03 -13.71 19.50
N LEU A 396 17.15 -13.28 18.57
CA LEU A 396 15.85 -12.66 18.87
C LEU A 396 14.69 -13.67 18.96
N GLY A 397 14.99 -14.96 18.84
CA GLY A 397 13.98 -16.02 18.87
C GLY A 397 13.12 -16.10 17.60
N VAL A 398 13.65 -15.68 16.45
CA VAL A 398 12.96 -15.68 15.16
C VAL A 398 13.69 -16.58 14.17
N ASN A 399 12.94 -17.43 13.49
CA ASN A 399 13.45 -18.30 12.44
C ASN A 399 13.65 -17.52 11.13
N THR A 400 14.67 -17.94 10.39
CA THR A 400 14.97 -17.43 9.05
C THR A 400 14.80 -18.56 8.04
N VAL A 401 14.07 -18.31 6.97
CA VAL A 401 13.84 -19.28 5.89
C VAL A 401 14.30 -18.68 4.57
N LEU A 402 15.01 -19.49 3.77
CA LEU A 402 15.40 -19.09 2.43
C LEU A 402 14.21 -19.19 1.47
N SER A 403 14.09 -18.23 0.57
CA SER A 403 13.07 -18.20 -0.47
C SER A 403 13.74 -18.15 -1.85
N THR A 404 13.30 -19.01 -2.74
CA THR A 404 13.75 -19.08 -4.14
C THR A 404 12.57 -18.99 -5.11
N VAL A 405 11.52 -18.30 -4.70
CA VAL A 405 10.25 -18.22 -5.44
C VAL A 405 10.38 -17.54 -6.81
N TRP A 406 11.31 -16.61 -6.96
CA TRP A 406 11.55 -15.96 -8.25
C TRP A 406 11.93 -16.98 -9.33
N ALA A 407 12.82 -17.88 -9.01
CA ALA A 407 13.34 -18.89 -9.94
C ALA A 407 12.46 -20.16 -10.01
N GLU A 408 11.82 -20.53 -8.91
CA GLU A 408 11.16 -21.83 -8.76
C GLU A 408 9.66 -21.74 -8.47
N GLY A 409 9.09 -20.55 -8.42
CA GLY A 409 7.66 -20.37 -8.11
C GLY A 409 7.30 -20.91 -6.73
N GLY A 410 6.13 -21.54 -6.61
CA GLY A 410 5.62 -22.06 -5.34
C GLY A 410 6.51 -23.12 -4.70
N LYS A 411 7.24 -23.92 -5.49
CA LYS A 411 8.21 -24.89 -4.97
C LYS A 411 9.28 -24.20 -4.11
N GLY A 412 9.76 -23.05 -4.58
CA GLY A 412 10.75 -22.23 -3.83
C GLY A 412 10.16 -21.56 -2.58
N GLY A 413 8.85 -21.59 -2.39
CA GLY A 413 8.14 -21.05 -1.24
C GLY A 413 7.64 -22.10 -0.24
N GLU A 414 7.84 -23.39 -0.50
CA GLU A 414 7.32 -24.45 0.37
C GLU A 414 7.93 -24.43 1.78
N ALA A 415 9.22 -24.18 1.91
CA ALA A 415 9.88 -24.08 3.21
C ALA A 415 9.31 -22.92 4.04
N LEU A 416 9.13 -21.77 3.41
CA LEU A 416 8.50 -20.61 4.06
C LEU A 416 7.04 -20.91 4.43
N ALA A 417 6.31 -21.58 3.56
CA ALA A 417 4.93 -21.99 3.82
C ALA A 417 4.82 -22.89 5.04
N LYS A 418 5.72 -23.88 5.18
CA LYS A 418 5.77 -24.75 6.37
C LYS A 418 5.96 -23.96 7.65
N GLU A 419 6.89 -23.00 7.65
CA GLU A 419 7.15 -22.17 8.83
C GLU A 419 5.95 -21.27 9.16
N VAL A 420 5.31 -20.68 8.16
CA VAL A 420 4.11 -19.86 8.35
C VAL A 420 2.97 -20.69 8.96
N VAL A 421 2.74 -21.90 8.46
CA VAL A 421 1.76 -22.83 9.03
C VAL A 421 2.09 -23.14 10.49
N ARG A 422 3.34 -23.44 10.79
CA ARG A 422 3.80 -23.69 12.16
C ARG A 422 3.51 -22.50 13.07
N LEU A 423 3.83 -21.29 12.64
CA LEU A 423 3.57 -20.07 13.43
C LEU A 423 2.06 -19.92 13.72
N CYS A 424 1.21 -20.14 12.73
CA CYS A 424 -0.24 -20.01 12.90
C CYS A 424 -0.84 -21.08 13.82
N GLU A 425 -0.26 -22.29 13.83
CA GLU A 425 -0.77 -23.42 14.63
C GLU A 425 -0.18 -23.44 16.06
N GLU A 426 1.10 -23.11 16.22
CA GLU A 426 1.83 -23.31 17.47
C GLU A 426 2.05 -22.01 18.27
N GLU A 427 2.08 -20.85 17.62
CA GLU A 427 2.31 -19.58 18.28
C GLU A 427 1.04 -18.71 18.27
N LYS A 428 0.74 -18.11 19.40
CA LYS A 428 -0.34 -17.12 19.50
C LYS A 428 0.26 -15.76 19.76
N GLY A 429 -0.12 -14.79 18.95
CA GLY A 429 0.16 -13.41 19.21
C GLY A 429 -0.77 -12.83 20.27
N ASP A 430 -0.34 -11.72 20.82
CA ASP A 430 -1.15 -10.88 21.71
C ASP A 430 -1.15 -9.47 21.12
N PHE A 431 -1.77 -9.33 19.95
CA PHE A 431 -1.70 -8.13 19.11
C PHE A 431 -2.03 -6.87 19.89
N THR A 432 -1.10 -5.92 19.87
CA THR A 432 -1.25 -4.58 20.44
C THR A 432 -0.91 -3.52 19.40
N PHE A 433 -1.59 -2.39 19.46
CA PHE A 433 -1.27 -1.22 18.64
C PHE A 433 -0.08 -0.46 19.21
N SER A 434 0.58 0.35 18.39
CA SER A 434 1.70 1.17 18.85
C SER A 434 1.24 2.39 19.66
N TYR A 435 -0.02 2.79 19.53
CA TYR A 435 -0.63 3.89 20.29
C TYR A 435 -2.12 3.64 20.51
N ASP A 436 -2.68 4.34 21.50
CA ASP A 436 -4.12 4.38 21.76
C ASP A 436 -4.73 5.61 21.05
N THR A 437 -5.93 5.46 20.50
CA THR A 437 -6.65 6.55 19.83
C THR A 437 -7.10 7.66 20.77
N ASP A 438 -7.15 7.41 22.07
CA ASP A 438 -7.46 8.44 23.08
C ASP A 438 -6.28 9.38 23.37
N MET A 439 -5.07 9.04 22.95
CA MET A 439 -3.92 9.93 23.00
C MET A 439 -4.14 11.16 22.13
N THR A 440 -3.46 12.26 22.42
CA THR A 440 -3.44 13.43 21.52
C THR A 440 -2.74 13.10 20.20
N ILE A 441 -2.97 13.90 19.18
CA ILE A 441 -2.32 13.70 17.86
C ILE A 441 -0.79 13.70 18.04
N ALA A 442 -0.24 14.67 18.81
CA ALA A 442 1.19 14.74 19.06
C ALA A 442 1.72 13.50 19.79
N GLU A 443 1.00 13.00 20.80
CA GLU A 443 1.38 11.77 21.53
C GLU A 443 1.38 10.54 20.63
N LYS A 444 0.42 10.42 19.71
CA LYS A 444 0.37 9.32 18.72
C LYS A 444 1.59 9.33 17.81
N ILE A 445 1.94 10.51 17.29
CA ILE A 445 3.12 10.68 16.42
C ILE A 445 4.38 10.30 17.20
N GLU A 446 4.53 10.80 18.41
CA GLU A 446 5.68 10.51 19.27
C GLU A 446 5.79 9.02 19.60
N ALA A 447 4.66 8.35 19.86
CA ALA A 447 4.63 6.91 20.12
C ALA A 447 5.18 6.10 18.93
N ILE A 448 4.78 6.43 17.71
CA ILE A 448 5.30 5.77 16.51
C ILE A 448 6.81 6.03 16.37
N VAL A 449 7.23 7.27 16.51
CA VAL A 449 8.64 7.65 16.35
C VAL A 449 9.52 6.92 17.35
N LYS A 450 9.12 6.88 18.61
CA LYS A 450 9.90 6.20 19.67
C LYS A 450 9.85 4.69 19.57
N LYS A 451 8.67 4.11 19.41
CA LYS A 451 8.48 2.65 19.46
C LYS A 451 8.87 1.97 18.15
N VAL A 452 8.51 2.56 17.00
CA VAL A 452 8.68 1.94 15.70
C VAL A 452 9.94 2.42 14.98
N TYR A 453 10.17 3.73 14.94
CA TYR A 453 11.33 4.29 14.23
C TYR A 453 12.63 4.24 15.05
N GLY A 454 12.53 4.17 16.36
CA GLY A 454 13.69 4.19 17.25
C GLY A 454 14.28 5.57 17.46
N GLY A 455 13.51 6.63 17.23
CA GLY A 455 13.90 8.02 17.48
C GLY A 455 13.71 8.43 18.93
N ASP A 456 14.29 9.58 19.28
CA ASP A 456 14.23 10.13 20.63
C ASP A 456 12.96 10.94 20.89
N GLY A 457 12.33 11.46 19.85
CA GLY A 457 11.13 12.26 19.96
C GLY A 457 10.82 13.02 18.65
N ILE A 458 9.95 14.00 18.77
CA ILE A 458 9.47 14.79 17.63
C ILE A 458 9.73 16.28 17.85
N ASN A 459 9.91 16.99 16.73
CA ASN A 459 9.95 18.44 16.69
C ASN A 459 8.80 18.93 15.83
N ILE A 460 7.82 19.60 16.42
CA ILE A 460 6.62 20.08 15.72
C ILE A 460 6.86 21.54 15.30
N MET A 461 6.87 21.80 13.98
CA MET A 461 6.98 23.16 13.47
C MET A 461 5.78 24.02 13.89
N PRO A 462 5.94 25.34 14.05
CA PRO A 462 4.85 26.21 14.50
C PRO A 462 3.56 26.10 13.69
N ASN A 463 3.66 25.99 12.37
CA ASN A 463 2.50 25.81 11.49
C ASN A 463 1.79 24.47 11.74
N ALA A 464 2.55 23.41 11.89
CA ALA A 464 2.00 22.07 12.19
C ALA A 464 1.32 22.07 13.58
N ARG A 465 1.86 22.78 14.55
CA ARG A 465 1.25 22.90 15.88
C ARG A 465 -0.11 23.56 15.82
N LYS A 466 -0.27 24.61 15.02
CA LYS A 466 -1.55 25.26 14.78
C LYS A 466 -2.55 24.33 14.09
N GLN A 467 -2.08 23.58 13.09
CA GLN A 467 -2.90 22.62 12.37
C GLN A 467 -3.42 21.51 13.29
N ILE A 468 -2.57 20.97 14.15
CA ILE A 468 -2.95 19.96 15.14
C ILE A 468 -4.05 20.51 16.07
N ALA A 469 -3.86 21.71 16.62
CA ALA A 469 -4.84 22.34 17.50
C ALA A 469 -6.19 22.54 16.79
N GLN A 470 -6.18 22.98 15.54
CA GLN A 470 -7.39 23.15 14.74
C GLN A 470 -8.12 21.82 14.52
N LEU A 471 -7.40 20.77 14.15
CA LEU A 471 -7.97 19.45 13.91
C LEU A 471 -8.56 18.82 15.18
N GLU A 472 -7.89 18.98 16.31
CA GLU A 472 -8.44 18.53 17.60
C GLU A 472 -9.71 19.29 17.98
N ALA A 473 -9.73 20.62 17.77
CA ALA A 473 -10.92 21.45 18.00
C ALA A 473 -12.08 21.05 17.09
N LEU A 474 -11.82 20.59 15.87
CA LEU A 474 -12.83 20.11 14.92
C LEU A 474 -13.33 18.69 15.20
N GLY A 475 -12.77 18.01 16.20
CA GLY A 475 -13.21 16.68 16.61
C GLY A 475 -12.43 15.51 15.98
N PHE A 476 -11.31 15.76 15.32
CA PHE A 476 -10.49 14.71 14.70
C PHE A 476 -9.39 14.13 15.60
N GLY A 477 -9.37 14.51 16.87
CA GLY A 477 -8.33 14.08 17.81
C GLY A 477 -8.23 12.57 18.06
N LYS A 478 -9.30 11.83 17.81
CA LYS A 478 -9.34 10.37 17.99
C LYS A 478 -8.97 9.57 16.73
N CYS A 479 -8.72 10.23 15.60
CA CYS A 479 -8.29 9.56 14.38
C CYS A 479 -6.90 8.93 14.55
N PRO A 480 -6.63 7.78 13.94
CA PRO A 480 -5.26 7.29 13.81
C PRO A 480 -4.44 8.24 12.95
N VAL A 481 -3.12 8.17 13.09
CA VAL A 481 -2.19 9.01 12.35
C VAL A 481 -1.48 8.22 11.26
N CYS A 482 -1.30 8.87 10.12
CA CYS A 482 -0.63 8.32 8.94
C CYS A 482 0.59 9.19 8.65
N ILE A 483 1.77 8.72 9.06
CA ILE A 483 3.01 9.49 8.90
C ILE A 483 3.54 9.33 7.48
N ALA A 484 3.66 10.46 6.80
CA ALA A 484 4.28 10.56 5.48
C ALA A 484 5.74 10.97 5.66
N LYS A 485 6.65 10.05 5.37
CA LYS A 485 8.10 10.25 5.47
C LYS A 485 8.83 9.53 4.35
N THR A 486 10.14 9.73 4.25
CA THR A 486 10.98 8.93 3.36
C THR A 486 10.84 7.43 3.64
N GLN A 487 10.80 6.62 2.58
CA GLN A 487 10.81 5.16 2.68
C GLN A 487 12.20 4.58 2.92
N TYR A 488 13.26 5.35 2.77
CA TYR A 488 14.65 4.87 2.76
C TYR A 488 15.35 4.88 4.11
N SER A 489 14.68 5.30 5.16
CA SER A 489 15.25 5.36 6.52
C SER A 489 14.15 5.23 7.57
N PHE A 490 14.50 4.73 8.75
CA PHE A 490 13.63 4.85 9.93
C PHE A 490 13.40 6.31 10.33
N SER A 491 14.38 7.18 10.08
CA SER A 491 14.26 8.62 10.35
C SER A 491 13.53 9.35 9.20
N ASP A 492 13.43 10.65 9.31
CA ASP A 492 12.95 11.54 8.24
C ASP A 492 14.07 12.00 7.28
N ASP A 493 15.29 11.50 7.48
CA ASP A 493 16.45 11.77 6.63
C ASP A 493 16.79 10.51 5.81
N PRO A 494 16.61 10.53 4.47
CA PRO A 494 16.83 9.34 3.62
C PRO A 494 18.29 8.87 3.58
N THR A 495 19.24 9.66 4.04
CA THR A 495 20.66 9.30 4.05
C THR A 495 21.06 8.49 5.28
N LYS A 496 20.22 8.43 6.30
CA LYS A 496 20.48 7.66 7.52
C LYS A 496 20.10 6.20 7.33
N LEU A 497 21.07 5.40 6.92
CA LEU A 497 20.92 3.98 6.63
C LEU A 497 20.93 3.12 7.90
N GLY A 498 20.60 1.85 7.74
CA GLY A 498 20.65 0.87 8.84
C GLY A 498 19.56 1.10 9.88
N ALA A 499 19.96 1.17 11.14
CA ALA A 499 19.08 1.47 12.27
C ALA A 499 19.60 2.72 13.00
N PRO A 500 19.30 3.93 12.49
CA PRO A 500 19.78 5.17 13.10
C PRO A 500 19.24 5.34 14.53
N GLU A 501 20.06 5.95 15.37
CA GLU A 501 19.73 6.28 16.77
C GLU A 501 19.91 7.77 17.00
N HIS A 502 19.39 8.27 18.12
CA HIS A 502 19.58 9.66 18.56
C HIS A 502 19.13 10.69 17.52
N PHE A 503 17.98 10.45 16.90
CA PHE A 503 17.37 11.41 15.98
C PHE A 503 15.98 11.82 16.46
N THR A 504 15.55 12.99 16.01
CA THR A 504 14.17 13.45 16.15
C THR A 504 13.53 13.54 14.76
N VAL A 505 12.22 13.34 14.71
CA VAL A 505 11.45 13.50 13.47
C VAL A 505 10.78 14.88 13.50
N THR A 506 10.94 15.65 12.44
CA THR A 506 10.34 16.98 12.32
C THR A 506 8.98 16.88 11.63
N VAL A 507 7.94 17.34 12.31
CA VAL A 507 6.59 17.44 11.75
C VAL A 507 6.42 18.81 11.12
N LYS A 508 6.31 18.85 9.80
CA LYS A 508 6.22 20.11 9.03
C LYS A 508 4.79 20.56 8.79
N ASN A 509 3.90 19.63 8.45
CA ASN A 509 2.48 19.89 8.20
C ASN A 509 1.63 18.73 8.68
N VAL A 510 0.40 19.04 9.05
CA VAL A 510 -0.60 18.06 9.45
C VAL A 510 -1.93 18.41 8.79
N LYS A 511 -2.56 17.42 8.18
CA LYS A 511 -3.88 17.58 7.57
C LYS A 511 -4.75 16.38 7.86
N VAL A 512 -6.06 16.49 7.68
CA VAL A 512 -6.99 15.39 7.85
C VAL A 512 -7.46 14.86 6.50
N SER A 513 -7.45 13.55 6.34
CA SER A 513 -8.22 12.83 5.33
C SER A 513 -9.53 12.39 5.99
N ALA A 514 -10.49 13.32 6.04
CA ALA A 514 -11.68 13.15 6.87
C ALA A 514 -12.58 12.00 6.39
N GLY A 515 -12.63 11.76 5.09
CA GLY A 515 -13.38 10.64 4.51
C GLY A 515 -12.71 9.30 4.79
N ALA A 516 -11.39 9.24 4.72
CA ALA A 516 -10.62 8.05 5.09
C ALA A 516 -10.62 7.82 6.60
N GLY A 517 -10.64 8.89 7.40
CA GLY A 517 -10.70 8.82 8.85
C GLY A 517 -9.35 8.77 9.53
N PHE A 518 -8.30 9.31 8.92
CA PHE A 518 -6.97 9.41 9.52
C PHE A 518 -6.34 10.80 9.33
N ILE A 519 -5.37 11.10 10.19
CA ILE A 519 -4.58 12.33 10.15
C ILE A 519 -3.30 12.05 9.36
N VAL A 520 -3.03 12.86 8.34
CA VAL A 520 -1.78 12.78 7.56
C VAL A 520 -0.75 13.72 8.18
N VAL A 521 0.39 13.16 8.56
CA VAL A 521 1.50 13.87 9.19
C VAL A 521 2.66 13.93 8.22
N LEU A 522 2.98 15.13 7.74
CA LEU A 522 4.03 15.36 6.73
C LEU A 522 5.34 15.75 7.43
N THR A 523 6.37 14.93 7.26
CA THR A 523 7.69 15.14 7.87
C THR A 523 8.70 15.77 6.91
N GLY A 524 8.32 15.96 5.66
CA GLY A 524 9.16 16.54 4.62
C GLY A 524 8.36 16.90 3.38
N ASP A 525 9.05 17.20 2.31
CA ASP A 525 8.43 17.47 1.02
C ASP A 525 8.09 16.15 0.33
N ILE A 526 6.96 15.59 0.71
CA ILE A 526 6.45 14.34 0.13
C ILE A 526 5.67 14.67 -1.14
N LEU A 527 6.13 14.13 -2.25
CA LEU A 527 5.52 14.39 -3.55
C LEU A 527 4.26 13.53 -3.75
N THR A 528 3.14 14.18 -3.98
CA THR A 528 1.88 13.55 -4.34
C THR A 528 1.67 13.48 -5.86
N MET A 529 2.64 13.99 -6.62
CA MET A 529 2.73 13.89 -8.08
C MET A 529 4.18 13.61 -8.46
N PRO A 530 4.55 12.33 -8.64
CA PRO A 530 5.90 11.98 -9.10
C PRO A 530 6.18 12.50 -10.51
N GLY A 531 7.45 12.71 -10.83
CA GLY A 531 7.89 13.03 -12.18
C GLY A 531 8.41 11.80 -12.92
N LEU A 532 8.41 11.85 -14.24
CA LEU A 532 9.10 10.86 -15.04
C LEU A 532 10.62 11.01 -14.87
N PRO A 533 11.37 9.89 -14.86
CA PRO A 533 12.82 9.93 -14.83
C PRO A 533 13.39 10.37 -16.19
N LYS A 534 14.70 10.56 -16.25
CA LYS A 534 15.40 10.96 -17.50
C LYS A 534 15.16 9.95 -18.64
N SER A 535 15.11 8.66 -18.31
CA SER A 535 14.80 7.57 -19.25
C SER A 535 13.65 6.75 -18.67
N PRO A 536 12.40 7.14 -18.95
CA PRO A 536 11.25 6.42 -18.42
C PRO A 536 11.05 5.06 -19.09
N ALA A 537 10.44 4.14 -18.37
CA ALA A 537 10.09 2.82 -18.88
C ALA A 537 9.22 2.91 -20.15
N ALA A 538 8.45 3.98 -20.30
CA ALA A 538 7.65 4.26 -21.49
C ALA A 538 8.45 4.21 -22.81
N GLU A 539 9.75 4.51 -22.77
CA GLU A 539 10.60 4.43 -23.98
C GLU A 539 10.82 3.00 -24.48
N ARG A 540 10.63 2.01 -23.62
CA ARG A 540 10.91 0.59 -23.89
C ARG A 540 9.64 -0.26 -24.06
N ILE A 541 8.51 0.27 -23.64
CA ILE A 541 7.22 -0.42 -23.77
C ILE A 541 6.71 -0.24 -25.20
N ASP A 542 6.34 -1.33 -25.86
CA ASP A 542 5.87 -1.32 -27.23
C ASP A 542 4.79 -2.39 -27.43
N VAL A 543 4.17 -2.37 -28.59
CA VAL A 543 3.13 -3.33 -28.98
C VAL A 543 3.33 -3.69 -30.46
N ASP A 544 3.29 -4.99 -30.76
CA ASP A 544 3.42 -5.47 -32.13
C ASP A 544 2.08 -5.40 -32.88
N GLU A 545 2.12 -5.76 -34.17
CA GLU A 545 0.96 -5.76 -35.08
C GLU A 545 -0.18 -6.69 -34.64
N ASN A 546 0.10 -7.67 -33.79
CA ASN A 546 -0.87 -8.61 -33.23
C ASN A 546 -1.39 -8.18 -31.85
N GLY A 547 -0.97 -7.00 -31.37
CA GLY A 547 -1.33 -6.50 -30.07
C GLY A 547 -0.54 -7.10 -28.91
N LYS A 548 0.55 -7.82 -29.18
CA LYS A 548 1.41 -8.36 -28.15
C LYS A 548 2.32 -7.27 -27.58
N ILE A 549 2.29 -7.09 -26.28
CA ILE A 549 3.06 -6.07 -25.57
C ILE A 549 4.47 -6.59 -25.26
N THR A 550 5.46 -5.71 -25.41
CA THR A 550 6.85 -5.94 -25.06
C THR A 550 7.35 -4.83 -24.13
N GLY A 551 8.43 -5.08 -23.42
CA GLY A 551 9.07 -4.09 -22.57
C GLY A 551 8.34 -3.77 -21.25
N LEU A 552 7.26 -4.46 -20.96
CA LEU A 552 6.54 -4.35 -19.69
C LEU A 552 7.13 -5.35 -18.70
N PHE A 553 8.34 -5.11 -18.25
CA PHE A 553 9.20 -5.92 -17.34
C PHE A 553 9.65 -7.29 -17.83
#